data_febdfdb1946c895c1d8125e6c326a1a3
#
_entry.id   febdfdb1946c895c1d8125e6c326a1a3
#
_cell.length_a   1.000
_cell.length_b   1.000
_cell.length_c   1.000
_cell.angle_alpha   90.00
_cell.angle_beta   90.00
_cell.angle_gamma   90.00
#
_symmetry.space_group_name_H-M   'P 1'
#
loop_
_entity.id
_entity.type
_entity.pdbx_description
1 polymer ?
#
loop_
_entity_poly.entity_id
_entity_poly.type
_entity_poly.pdbx_seq_one_letter_code
_entity_poly.pdbx_strand_id
1 'polypeptide(L)'
;MMPLLTQIRTLVAVFTLMGLSMAHAQITNDITHDEAFKVLLAAKKNAEASEVLVNIAVVDAGANLKAFIRMDESFLGSIDVAIKKAKTARYFNIDTGELGELTQPGGIIYNIEHSNDGLITFPGGIPIKNKEGKIIGAIGVSGGTIEQDRAIAIAGATAIIE
;
A
#
# COMPACT_ATOMS: atom_id res chain seq x y z
N MET A 1 -37.05 18.35 48.77
CA MET A 1 -37.01 16.96 48.19
C MET A 1 -37.56 17.06 46.77
N MET A 2 -36.72 16.96 45.75
CA MET A 2 -37.19 16.90 44.36
C MET A 2 -37.92 15.58 44.11
N PRO A 3 -39.07 15.57 43.44
CA PRO A 3 -39.80 14.34 43.18
C PRO A 3 -38.98 13.37 42.31
N LEU A 4 -39.08 12.09 42.63
CA LEU A 4 -38.34 10.96 42.03
C LEU A 4 -38.36 10.96 40.50
N LEU A 5 -39.46 11.39 39.89
CA LEU A 5 -39.61 11.52 38.43
C LEU A 5 -38.68 12.54 37.79
N THR A 6 -38.27 13.59 38.49
CA THR A 6 -37.35 14.61 37.97
C THR A 6 -35.93 14.08 37.96
N GLN A 7 -35.55 13.26 38.94
CA GLN A 7 -34.22 12.62 38.98
C GLN A 7 -34.05 11.57 37.89
N ILE A 8 -35.07 10.79 37.57
CA ILE A 8 -35.04 9.78 36.50
C ILE A 8 -34.89 10.43 35.13
N ARG A 9 -35.56 11.58 34.88
CA ARG A 9 -35.44 12.32 33.61
C ARG A 9 -34.05 12.92 33.43
N THR A 10 -33.40 13.40 34.48
CA THR A 10 -32.04 13.93 34.45
C THR A 10 -31.03 12.82 34.22
N LEU A 11 -31.22 11.64 34.82
CA LEU A 11 -30.32 10.50 34.60
C LEU A 11 -30.40 9.95 33.17
N VAL A 12 -31.59 9.86 32.58
CA VAL A 12 -31.77 9.43 31.17
C VAL A 12 -31.15 10.44 30.18
N ALA A 13 -31.28 11.75 30.47
CA ALA A 13 -30.67 12.79 29.60
C ALA A 13 -29.13 12.74 29.63
N VAL A 14 -28.51 12.44 30.77
CA VAL A 14 -27.04 12.29 30.89
C VAL A 14 -26.55 11.05 30.18
N PHE A 15 -27.28 9.94 30.22
CA PHE A 15 -26.93 8.70 29.49
C PHE A 15 -27.08 8.83 28.00
N THR A 16 -28.04 9.64 27.51
CA THR A 16 -28.21 9.88 26.07
C THR A 16 -27.12 10.83 25.50
N LEU A 17 -26.53 11.69 26.31
CA LEU A 17 -25.43 12.56 25.90
C LEU A 17 -24.07 11.82 25.87
N MET A 18 -23.90 10.74 26.61
CA MET A 18 -22.68 9.93 26.58
C MET A 18 -22.63 8.94 25.41
N GLY A 19 -23.71 8.78 24.67
CA GLY A 19 -23.82 7.87 23.53
C GLY A 19 -23.40 8.46 22.18
N LEU A 20 -23.05 9.75 22.09
CA LEU A 20 -22.39 10.31 20.91
C LEU A 20 -20.88 10.08 21.04
N SER A 21 -20.47 8.82 20.96
CA SER A 21 -19.10 8.49 20.55
C SER A 21 -18.90 9.11 19.19
N MET A 22 -18.23 10.28 19.15
CA MET A 22 -17.63 10.75 17.92
C MET A 22 -16.78 9.61 17.40
N ALA A 23 -17.20 8.97 16.32
CA ALA A 23 -16.31 8.20 15.50
C ALA A 23 -15.27 9.21 15.01
N HIS A 24 -14.21 9.42 15.81
CA HIS A 24 -13.02 10.05 15.31
C HIS A 24 -12.58 9.14 14.18
N ALA A 25 -12.70 9.60 12.94
CA ALA A 25 -11.95 9.02 11.85
C ALA A 25 -10.50 9.07 12.34
N GLN A 26 -9.99 7.96 12.85
CA GLN A 26 -8.57 7.81 13.08
C GLN A 26 -7.96 8.06 11.72
N ILE A 27 -7.20 9.16 11.59
CA ILE A 27 -6.30 9.36 10.46
C ILE A 27 -5.25 8.26 10.64
N THR A 28 -5.57 7.07 10.14
CA THR A 28 -4.64 5.97 10.14
C THR A 28 -3.58 6.35 9.12
N ASN A 29 -2.33 6.38 9.56
CA ASN A 29 -1.18 6.54 8.67
C ASN A 29 -0.95 5.24 7.87
N ASP A 30 -2.03 4.57 7.49
CA ASP A 30 -2.04 3.28 6.84
C ASP A 30 -3.06 3.29 5.71
N ILE A 31 -2.73 2.60 4.62
CA ILE A 31 -3.64 2.45 3.50
C ILE A 31 -4.86 1.63 3.91
N THR A 32 -6.05 2.14 3.67
CA THR A 32 -7.30 1.41 3.91
C THR A 32 -7.47 0.28 2.88
N HIS A 33 -8.38 -0.67 3.18
CA HIS A 33 -8.73 -1.74 2.24
C HIS A 33 -9.22 -1.17 0.89
N ASP A 34 -10.12 -0.19 0.91
CA ASP A 34 -10.70 0.39 -0.30
C ASP A 34 -9.66 1.14 -1.13
N GLU A 35 -8.74 1.88 -0.49
CA GLU A 35 -7.62 2.53 -1.17
C GLU A 35 -6.67 1.50 -1.79
N ALA A 36 -6.34 0.41 -1.07
CA ALA A 36 -5.48 -0.65 -1.59
C ALA A 36 -6.08 -1.31 -2.83
N PHE A 37 -7.39 -1.57 -2.84
CA PHE A 37 -8.09 -2.09 -4.02
C PHE A 37 -8.15 -1.06 -5.16
N LYS A 38 -8.38 0.22 -4.86
CA LYS A 38 -8.35 1.29 -5.87
C LYS A 38 -6.98 1.36 -6.56
N VAL A 39 -5.90 1.33 -5.80
CA VAL A 39 -4.52 1.27 -6.29
C VAL A 39 -4.28 0.04 -7.17
N LEU A 40 -4.66 -1.13 -6.69
CA LEU A 40 -4.51 -2.40 -7.39
C LEU A 40 -5.26 -2.42 -8.72
N LEU A 41 -6.53 -1.96 -8.73
CA LEU A 41 -7.37 -1.93 -9.93
C LEU A 41 -6.89 -0.90 -10.96
N ALA A 42 -6.34 0.24 -10.52
CA ALA A 42 -5.73 1.22 -11.41
C ALA A 42 -4.48 0.66 -12.09
N ALA A 43 -3.61 -0.02 -11.34
CA ALA A 43 -2.45 -0.72 -11.88
C ALA A 43 -2.87 -1.81 -12.88
N LYS A 44 -3.87 -2.65 -12.51
CA LYS A 44 -4.40 -3.68 -13.41
C LYS A 44 -4.93 -3.09 -14.71
N LYS A 45 -5.72 -2.02 -14.64
CA LYS A 45 -6.25 -1.33 -15.83
C LYS A 45 -5.12 -0.82 -16.74
N ASN A 46 -4.04 -0.29 -16.17
CA ASN A 46 -2.88 0.15 -16.94
C ASN A 46 -2.15 -1.03 -17.60
N ALA A 47 -2.00 -2.15 -16.89
CA ALA A 47 -1.41 -3.38 -17.42
C ALA A 47 -2.22 -3.94 -18.59
N GLU A 48 -3.56 -3.98 -18.46
CA GLU A 48 -4.47 -4.41 -19.54
C GLU A 48 -4.37 -3.52 -20.76
N ALA A 49 -4.32 -2.19 -20.56
CA ALA A 49 -4.18 -1.23 -21.66
C ALA A 49 -2.84 -1.33 -22.38
N SER A 50 -1.82 -1.84 -21.71
CA SER A 50 -0.48 -2.07 -22.24
C SER A 50 -0.25 -3.50 -22.74
N GLU A 51 -1.26 -4.37 -22.64
CA GLU A 51 -1.20 -5.80 -22.99
C GLU A 51 -0.07 -6.55 -22.23
N VAL A 52 0.16 -6.20 -20.95
CA VAL A 52 1.20 -6.79 -20.10
C VAL A 52 0.55 -7.63 -19.01
N LEU A 53 0.95 -8.91 -18.91
CA LEU A 53 0.42 -9.85 -17.93
C LEU A 53 1.30 -9.85 -16.67
N VAL A 54 0.78 -9.31 -15.57
CA VAL A 54 1.56 -9.05 -14.34
C VAL A 54 0.89 -9.64 -13.10
N ASN A 55 1.70 -9.73 -12.04
CA ASN A 55 1.27 -9.86 -10.67
C ASN A 55 1.40 -8.50 -9.99
N ILE A 56 0.39 -8.12 -9.21
CA ILE A 56 0.32 -6.83 -8.52
C ILE A 56 0.09 -7.08 -7.04
N ALA A 57 0.94 -6.54 -6.20
CA ALA A 57 0.84 -6.61 -4.74
C ALA A 57 0.76 -5.21 -4.14
N VAL A 58 -0.15 -5.00 -3.20
CA VAL A 58 -0.21 -3.79 -2.38
C VAL A 58 0.02 -4.19 -0.93
N VAL A 59 0.97 -3.51 -0.28
CA VAL A 59 1.26 -3.68 1.15
C VAL A 59 0.88 -2.44 1.94
N ASP A 60 0.54 -2.64 3.21
CA ASP A 60 0.20 -1.59 4.17
C ASP A 60 1.44 -0.84 4.71
N ALA A 61 1.24 0.08 5.64
CA ALA A 61 2.32 0.82 6.29
C ALA A 61 3.30 -0.07 7.05
N GLY A 62 2.88 -1.25 7.50
CA GLY A 62 3.71 -2.27 8.16
C GLY A 62 4.36 -3.27 7.19
N ALA A 63 4.24 -3.04 5.86
CA ALA A 63 4.68 -3.96 4.80
C ALA A 63 3.97 -5.33 4.81
N ASN A 64 2.77 -5.42 5.40
CA ASN A 64 1.93 -6.60 5.31
C ASN A 64 1.11 -6.59 4.02
N LEU A 65 0.92 -7.75 3.40
CA LEU A 65 0.11 -7.86 2.19
C LEU A 65 -1.35 -7.47 2.47
N LYS A 66 -1.84 -6.45 1.75
CA LYS A 66 -3.19 -5.90 1.90
C LYS A 66 -4.11 -6.28 0.75
N ALA A 67 -3.57 -6.27 -0.48
CA ALA A 67 -4.26 -6.70 -1.69
C ALA A 67 -3.28 -7.35 -2.67
N PHE A 68 -3.78 -8.32 -3.42
CA PHE A 68 -2.99 -9.02 -4.43
C PHE A 68 -3.87 -9.46 -5.58
N ILE A 69 -3.35 -9.37 -6.81
CA ILE A 69 -3.94 -10.00 -7.98
C ILE A 69 -2.84 -10.65 -8.83
N ARG A 70 -3.11 -11.86 -9.29
CA ARG A 70 -2.38 -12.50 -10.36
C ARG A 70 -3.22 -12.45 -11.63
N MET A 71 -2.75 -11.78 -12.67
CA MET A 71 -3.39 -11.84 -13.98
C MET A 71 -3.17 -13.24 -14.59
N ASP A 72 -4.16 -13.71 -15.34
CA ASP A 72 -4.06 -15.01 -16.00
C ASP A 72 -2.81 -15.05 -16.90
N GLU A 73 -2.17 -16.20 -16.95
CA GLU A 73 -0.94 -16.46 -17.73
C GLU A 73 0.30 -15.65 -17.31
N SER A 74 0.24 -14.78 -16.28
CA SER A 74 1.42 -14.13 -15.74
C SER A 74 2.41 -15.15 -15.15
N PHE A 75 3.72 -14.82 -15.16
CA PHE A 75 4.76 -15.72 -14.68
C PHE A 75 4.57 -16.10 -13.21
N LEU A 76 4.75 -17.39 -12.88
CA LEU A 76 4.64 -17.88 -11.49
C LEU A 76 5.67 -17.23 -10.56
N GLY A 77 6.92 -17.11 -11.02
CA GLY A 77 7.99 -16.48 -10.24
C GLY A 77 7.73 -15.01 -9.91
N SER A 78 6.96 -14.32 -10.75
CA SER A 78 6.60 -12.92 -10.55
C SER A 78 5.64 -12.68 -9.39
N ILE A 79 5.00 -13.72 -8.83
CA ILE A 79 4.18 -13.61 -7.62
C ILE A 79 5.04 -13.12 -6.45
N ASP A 80 6.11 -13.84 -6.15
CA ASP A 80 7.03 -13.49 -5.04
C ASP A 80 7.75 -12.17 -5.31
N VAL A 81 8.18 -11.95 -6.57
CA VAL A 81 8.85 -10.72 -6.98
C VAL A 81 7.95 -9.49 -6.77
N ALA A 82 6.68 -9.53 -7.15
CA ALA A 82 5.74 -8.42 -6.93
C ALA A 82 5.57 -8.11 -5.44
N ILE A 83 5.39 -9.13 -4.60
CA ILE A 83 5.27 -8.97 -3.15
C ILE A 83 6.56 -8.38 -2.57
N LYS A 84 7.72 -8.88 -2.96
CA LYS A 84 9.02 -8.39 -2.48
C LYS A 84 9.32 -6.98 -2.97
N LYS A 85 8.97 -6.62 -4.21
CA LYS A 85 9.06 -5.23 -4.69
C LYS A 85 8.24 -4.29 -3.81
N ALA A 86 6.98 -4.63 -3.51
CA ALA A 86 6.14 -3.82 -2.62
C ALA A 86 6.76 -3.68 -1.22
N LYS A 87 7.20 -4.79 -0.62
CA LYS A 87 7.87 -4.79 0.69
C LYS A 87 9.14 -3.95 0.68
N THR A 88 10.01 -4.13 -0.32
CA THR A 88 11.27 -3.37 -0.46
C THR A 88 10.99 -1.88 -0.54
N ALA A 89 10.05 -1.47 -1.41
CA ALA A 89 9.67 -0.06 -1.55
C ALA A 89 9.16 0.52 -0.22
N ARG A 90 8.41 -0.25 0.57
CA ARG A 90 7.90 0.19 1.87
C ARG A 90 8.96 0.22 2.97
N TYR A 91 9.85 -0.77 3.02
CA TYR A 91 10.92 -0.84 4.03
C TYR A 91 11.88 0.34 3.95
N PHE A 92 12.22 0.77 2.74
CA PHE A 92 13.19 1.84 2.50
C PHE A 92 12.54 3.17 2.09
N ASN A 93 11.21 3.20 1.90
CA ASN A 93 10.43 4.37 1.48
C ASN A 93 10.94 5.01 0.17
N ILE A 94 11.37 4.17 -0.77
CA ILE A 94 12.00 4.55 -2.03
C ILE A 94 11.49 3.67 -3.19
N ASP A 95 11.50 4.18 -4.41
CA ASP A 95 11.35 3.37 -5.62
C ASP A 95 12.44 2.29 -5.67
N THR A 96 12.05 1.04 -5.92
CA THR A 96 13.01 -0.07 -5.96
C THR A 96 14.06 0.07 -7.05
N GLY A 97 13.76 0.78 -8.14
CA GLY A 97 14.76 1.12 -9.17
C GLY A 97 15.81 2.12 -8.69
N GLU A 98 15.37 3.15 -7.95
CA GLU A 98 16.30 4.12 -7.34
C GLU A 98 17.16 3.45 -6.26
N LEU A 99 16.58 2.56 -5.45
CA LEU A 99 17.36 1.76 -4.51
C LEU A 99 18.39 0.90 -5.23
N GLY A 100 18.03 0.33 -6.39
CA GLY A 100 18.88 -0.50 -7.20
C GLY A 100 20.18 0.17 -7.68
N GLU A 101 20.16 1.47 -7.88
CA GLU A 101 21.38 2.22 -8.24
C GLU A 101 22.44 2.17 -7.13
N LEU A 102 22.02 2.07 -5.87
CA LEU A 102 22.90 2.01 -4.71
C LEU A 102 23.43 0.60 -4.41
N THR A 103 22.81 -0.43 -5.02
CA THR A 103 23.10 -1.85 -4.74
C THR A 103 24.01 -2.51 -5.76
N GLN A 104 24.38 -1.80 -6.83
CA GLN A 104 25.27 -2.33 -7.87
C GLN A 104 26.66 -2.67 -7.30
N PRO A 105 27.46 -3.51 -7.97
CA PRO A 105 28.84 -3.77 -7.58
C PRO A 105 29.62 -2.46 -7.39
N GLY A 106 30.16 -2.24 -6.18
CA GLY A 106 30.78 -0.98 -5.77
C GLY A 106 29.83 0.06 -5.19
N GLY A 107 28.54 -0.18 -5.17
CA GLY A 107 27.54 0.67 -4.52
C GLY A 107 27.65 0.62 -2.98
N ILE A 108 27.18 1.68 -2.33
CA ILE A 108 27.35 1.89 -0.87
C ILE A 108 26.59 0.85 -0.02
N ILE A 109 25.60 0.17 -0.57
CA ILE A 109 24.81 -0.90 0.08
C ILE A 109 24.78 -2.17 -0.78
N TYR A 110 25.87 -2.45 -1.48
CA TYR A 110 26.01 -3.67 -2.27
C TYR A 110 25.65 -4.93 -1.48
N ASN A 111 24.92 -5.85 -2.08
CA ASN A 111 24.41 -7.07 -1.47
C ASN A 111 23.32 -6.89 -0.39
N ILE A 112 22.70 -5.71 -0.24
CA ILE A 112 21.58 -5.53 0.70
C ILE A 112 20.41 -6.47 0.37
N GLU A 113 20.32 -6.97 -0.87
CA GLU A 113 19.31 -7.91 -1.35
C GLU A 113 19.24 -9.19 -0.53
N HIS A 114 20.33 -9.58 0.14
CA HIS A 114 20.39 -10.75 1.00
C HIS A 114 19.79 -10.52 2.40
N SER A 115 19.40 -9.27 2.72
CA SER A 115 18.72 -8.93 3.97
C SER A 115 17.20 -9.08 3.85
N ASN A 116 16.47 -9.02 4.99
CA ASN A 116 15.01 -8.99 5.06
C ASN A 116 14.31 -10.12 4.26
N ASP A 117 14.84 -11.33 4.31
CA ASP A 117 14.36 -12.52 3.57
C ASP A 117 14.36 -12.35 2.05
N GLY A 118 15.24 -11.51 1.57
CA GLY A 118 15.40 -11.18 0.16
C GLY A 118 14.65 -9.92 -0.27
N LEU A 119 15.40 -8.94 -0.77
CA LEU A 119 14.86 -7.72 -1.32
C LEU A 119 14.94 -7.76 -2.85
N ILE A 120 14.07 -6.98 -3.50
CA ILE A 120 14.11 -6.76 -4.95
C ILE A 120 14.48 -5.30 -5.20
N THR A 121 15.62 -5.07 -5.83
CA THR A 121 16.22 -3.75 -6.06
C THR A 121 16.22 -3.32 -7.53
N PHE A 122 15.30 -3.86 -8.34
CA PHE A 122 15.05 -3.40 -9.69
C PHE A 122 13.61 -2.85 -9.83
N PRO A 123 13.34 -1.98 -10.82
CA PRO A 123 12.11 -1.20 -10.95
C PRO A 123 10.80 -1.99 -10.84
N GLY A 124 9.75 -1.36 -10.30
CA GLY A 124 8.40 -1.89 -10.18
C GLY A 124 7.84 -1.93 -8.76
N GLY A 125 8.61 -1.50 -7.75
CA GLY A 125 8.12 -1.24 -6.40
C GLY A 125 8.06 0.26 -6.14
N ILE A 126 6.88 0.80 -5.78
CA ILE A 126 6.64 2.24 -5.59
C ILE A 126 5.95 2.50 -4.26
N PRO A 127 6.47 3.41 -3.41
CA PRO A 127 5.76 3.86 -2.22
C PRO A 127 4.43 4.55 -2.58
N ILE A 128 3.37 4.23 -1.84
CA ILE A 128 2.06 4.87 -1.97
C ILE A 128 1.97 6.01 -0.96
N LYS A 129 1.68 7.22 -1.45
CA LYS A 129 1.51 8.42 -0.62
C LYS A 129 0.05 8.83 -0.56
N ASN A 130 -0.36 9.38 0.58
CA ASN A 130 -1.65 10.05 0.72
C ASN A 130 -1.57 11.50 0.19
N LYS A 131 -2.69 12.23 0.26
CA LYS A 131 -2.78 13.63 -0.22
C LYS A 131 -1.86 14.58 0.52
N GLU A 132 -1.45 14.25 1.74
CA GLU A 132 -0.50 15.02 2.55
C GLU A 132 0.97 14.62 2.27
N GLY A 133 1.21 13.74 1.29
CA GLY A 133 2.54 13.27 0.91
C GLY A 133 3.14 12.21 1.85
N LYS A 134 2.37 11.72 2.82
CA LYS A 134 2.83 10.71 3.77
C LYS A 134 2.73 9.32 3.15
N ILE A 135 3.76 8.48 3.33
CA ILE A 135 3.75 7.10 2.85
C ILE A 135 2.84 6.26 3.75
N ILE A 136 1.83 5.65 3.14
CA ILE A 136 0.79 4.84 3.80
C ILE A 136 0.84 3.37 3.39
N GLY A 137 1.68 3.00 2.44
CA GLY A 137 1.85 1.65 1.92
C GLY A 137 2.82 1.65 0.75
N ALA A 138 2.83 0.57 -0.01
CA ALA A 138 3.56 0.47 -1.27
C ALA A 138 2.88 -0.53 -2.22
N ILE A 139 3.14 -0.37 -3.52
CA ILE A 139 2.75 -1.30 -4.57
C ILE A 139 3.99 -1.96 -5.17
N GLY A 140 3.87 -3.22 -5.58
CA GLY A 140 4.86 -3.93 -6.37
C GLY A 140 4.22 -4.62 -7.56
N VAL A 141 4.84 -4.48 -8.72
CA VAL A 141 4.40 -5.06 -9.99
C VAL A 141 5.52 -5.90 -10.58
N SER A 142 5.19 -7.06 -11.12
CA SER A 142 6.14 -7.94 -11.79
C SER A 142 5.48 -8.81 -12.85
N GLY A 143 6.12 -8.91 -14.02
CA GLY A 143 5.66 -9.74 -15.15
C GLY A 143 6.02 -9.19 -16.52
N GLY A 144 6.18 -7.89 -16.65
CA GLY A 144 6.65 -7.20 -17.86
C GLY A 144 8.16 -6.96 -17.85
N THR A 145 8.59 -6.03 -18.71
CA THR A 145 9.94 -5.44 -18.59
C THR A 145 10.00 -4.56 -17.32
N ILE A 146 11.20 -4.23 -16.87
CA ILE A 146 11.36 -3.39 -15.67
C ILE A 146 10.73 -2.00 -15.84
N GLU A 147 10.72 -1.47 -17.06
CA GLU A 147 10.08 -0.19 -17.39
C GLU A 147 8.55 -0.30 -17.36
N GLN A 148 8.01 -1.39 -17.94
CA GLN A 148 6.57 -1.66 -17.91
C GLN A 148 6.08 -1.87 -16.47
N ASP A 149 6.76 -2.71 -15.69
CA ASP A 149 6.44 -2.95 -14.28
C ASP A 149 6.41 -1.64 -13.49
N ARG A 150 7.42 -0.76 -13.70
CA ARG A 150 7.50 0.54 -13.04
C ARG A 150 6.36 1.47 -13.46
N ALA A 151 6.04 1.55 -14.75
CA ALA A 151 4.96 2.40 -15.26
C ALA A 151 3.60 1.98 -14.69
N ILE A 152 3.33 0.66 -14.65
CA ILE A 152 2.12 0.09 -14.08
C ILE A 152 2.05 0.37 -12.57
N ALA A 153 3.16 0.23 -11.84
CA ALA A 153 3.22 0.51 -10.41
C ALA A 153 2.96 1.99 -10.10
N ILE A 154 3.51 2.91 -10.89
CA ILE A 154 3.26 4.36 -10.78
C ILE A 154 1.77 4.67 -11.00
N ALA A 155 1.16 4.11 -12.05
CA ALA A 155 -0.26 4.31 -12.33
C ALA A 155 -1.15 3.86 -11.16
N GLY A 156 -0.79 2.78 -10.48
CA GLY A 156 -1.46 2.36 -9.24
C GLY A 156 -1.22 3.32 -8.09
N ALA A 157 0.06 3.64 -7.79
CA ALA A 157 0.44 4.44 -6.63
C ALA A 157 -0.17 5.85 -6.64
N THR A 158 -0.42 6.43 -7.82
CA THR A 158 -1.00 7.77 -7.97
C THR A 158 -2.53 7.80 -7.92
N ALA A 159 -3.21 6.67 -8.05
CA ALA A 159 -4.67 6.59 -8.19
C ALA A 159 -5.47 7.11 -6.98
N ILE A 160 -4.87 7.27 -5.81
CA ILE A 160 -5.54 7.76 -4.60
C ILE A 160 -5.16 9.21 -4.24
N ILE A 161 -4.25 9.81 -4.99
CA ILE A 161 -3.82 11.22 -4.79
C ILE A 161 -4.74 12.17 -5.57
N GLU A 162 -5.29 11.69 -6.68
CA GLU A 162 -6.29 12.40 -7.49
C GLU A 162 -7.68 12.33 -6.81
#